data_821cf4a80d6bf8bc6846d9c17d930474
#
_entry.id   821cf4a80d6bf8bc6846d9c17d930474
#
_cell.length_a   1.000
_cell.length_b   1.000
_cell.length_c   1.000
_cell.angle_alpha   90.00
_cell.angle_beta   90.00
_cell.angle_gamma   90.00
#
_symmetry.space_group_name_H-M   'P 1'
#
loop_
_entity.id
_entity.type
_entity.pdbx_description
1 polymer ?
#
loop_
_entity_poly.entity_id
_entity_poly.type
_entity_poly.pdbx_seq_one_letter_code
_entity_poly.pdbx_strand_id
1 'polypeptide(L)'
;MCDDSFMAETIYWYDLETTGIDPAKDRATQFAGIRTDLDLNVLGEPVNLFCYPGDDVVPSPDAIAVTGINMSDLQRDGLRETDFIAAILAEFSQPGTCVTGFNSIRFDDEFTRNTLYRNFLDPYAREWQGGCSRWDVIDLFRMAQALRPEGFHWPERAPGIPSFRLEQLTQANQVGHANAHDAVADVMATIDVTRKLRQAQGKLYDYLFNLRRKGPV
;
A
#
# COMPACT_ATOMS: atom_id res chain seq x y z
N MET A 1 -10.07 1.57 -36.55
CA MET A 1 -9.00 0.74 -36.03
C MET A 1 -8.68 1.34 -34.68
N CYS A 2 -9.22 0.76 -33.58
CA CYS A 2 -8.81 1.12 -32.23
C CYS A 2 -7.44 0.50 -32.03
N ASP A 3 -6.46 1.35 -31.77
CA ASP A 3 -5.13 0.94 -31.40
C ASP A 3 -5.24 0.40 -29.96
N ASP A 4 -5.45 -0.92 -29.83
CA ASP A 4 -5.30 -1.66 -28.59
C ASP A 4 -3.79 -1.77 -28.29
N SER A 5 -3.14 -0.64 -28.04
CA SER A 5 -1.87 -0.66 -27.35
C SER A 5 -2.15 -1.21 -25.93
N PHE A 6 -1.97 -2.51 -25.76
CA PHE A 6 -1.96 -3.13 -24.45
C PHE A 6 -0.96 -2.38 -23.57
N MET A 7 -1.45 -1.43 -22.79
CA MET A 7 -0.61 -0.83 -21.76
C MET A 7 -0.16 -1.95 -20.85
N ALA A 8 1.14 -2.07 -20.67
CA ALA A 8 1.72 -3.12 -19.83
C ALA A 8 1.14 -3.02 -18.42
N GLU A 9 0.69 -4.15 -17.86
CA GLU A 9 0.22 -4.18 -16.48
C GLU A 9 1.35 -3.77 -15.55
N THR A 10 1.00 -2.98 -14.53
CA THR A 10 1.95 -2.52 -13.51
C THR A 10 1.38 -2.75 -12.12
N ILE A 11 2.25 -2.77 -11.11
CA ILE A 11 1.86 -2.80 -9.71
C ILE A 11 2.19 -1.44 -9.12
N TYR A 12 1.23 -0.83 -8.44
CA TYR A 12 1.43 0.40 -7.69
C TYR A 12 1.38 0.10 -6.20
N TRP A 13 2.51 0.23 -5.54
CA TRP A 13 2.71 -0.02 -4.12
C TRP A 13 2.49 1.27 -3.36
N TYR A 14 1.76 1.23 -2.27
CA TYR A 14 1.48 2.43 -1.49
C TYR A 14 1.31 2.15 -0.01
N ASP A 15 1.45 3.22 0.75
CA ASP A 15 1.24 3.28 2.18
C ASP A 15 0.68 4.65 2.57
N LEU A 16 -0.13 4.72 3.63
CA LEU A 16 -0.72 5.94 4.16
C LEU A 16 -0.37 6.13 5.63
N GLU A 17 0.10 7.35 5.97
CA GLU A 17 0.06 7.79 7.36
C GLU A 17 -1.24 8.55 7.64
N THR A 18 -1.77 8.39 8.85
CA THR A 18 -3.11 8.89 9.18
C THR A 18 -3.16 9.55 10.56
N THR A 19 -4.19 10.36 10.80
CA THR A 19 -4.42 11.01 12.10
C THR A 19 -4.95 10.07 13.18
N GLY A 20 -5.31 8.83 12.81
CA GLY A 20 -5.85 7.81 13.70
C GLY A 20 -6.26 6.56 12.92
N ILE A 21 -7.06 5.69 13.51
CA ILE A 21 -7.38 4.36 12.97
C ILE A 21 -8.81 4.21 12.43
N ASP A 22 -9.65 5.22 12.56
CA ASP A 22 -11.05 5.20 12.10
C ASP A 22 -11.18 5.90 10.74
N PRO A 23 -11.28 5.19 9.61
CA PRO A 23 -11.29 5.79 8.28
C PRO A 23 -12.49 6.69 8.00
N ALA A 24 -13.55 6.58 8.80
CA ALA A 24 -14.71 7.48 8.68
C ALA A 24 -14.48 8.85 9.35
N LYS A 25 -13.63 8.92 10.36
CA LYS A 25 -13.38 10.13 11.16
C LYS A 25 -11.99 10.71 10.93
N ASP A 26 -11.00 9.83 10.88
CA ASP A 26 -9.61 10.22 10.71
C ASP A 26 -9.28 10.56 9.25
N ARG A 27 -8.10 11.15 9.03
CA ARG A 27 -7.65 11.63 7.72
C ARG A 27 -6.27 11.10 7.40
N ALA A 28 -6.01 10.86 6.12
CA ALA A 28 -4.66 10.64 5.63
C ALA A 28 -3.85 11.95 5.74
N THR A 29 -2.61 11.82 6.17
CA THR A 29 -1.66 12.93 6.35
C THR A 29 -0.44 12.82 5.45
N GLN A 30 -0.08 11.58 5.08
CA GLN A 30 0.98 11.31 4.11
C GLN A 30 0.56 10.15 3.21
N PHE A 31 0.98 10.21 1.98
CA PHE A 31 0.90 9.12 1.01
C PHE A 31 2.28 8.91 0.41
N ALA A 32 2.72 7.67 0.41
CA ALA A 32 3.86 7.23 -0.37
C ALA A 32 3.44 6.20 -1.41
N GLY A 33 3.98 6.30 -2.62
CA GLY A 33 3.68 5.36 -3.67
C GLY A 33 4.83 5.14 -4.64
N ILE A 34 4.95 3.92 -5.13
CA ILE A 34 5.96 3.51 -6.11
C ILE A 34 5.34 2.54 -7.10
N ARG A 35 5.65 2.75 -8.38
CA ARG A 35 5.25 1.84 -9.46
C ARG A 35 6.35 0.83 -9.74
N THR A 36 5.95 -0.42 -9.97
CA THR A 36 6.85 -1.47 -10.50
C THR A 36 6.24 -2.13 -11.73
N ASP A 37 7.08 -2.80 -12.50
CA ASP A 37 6.61 -3.84 -13.43
C ASP A 37 6.14 -5.09 -12.68
N LEU A 38 5.68 -6.11 -13.42
CA LEU A 38 5.24 -7.37 -12.81
C LEU A 38 6.41 -8.20 -12.24
N ASP A 39 7.65 -7.88 -12.60
CA ASP A 39 8.86 -8.50 -12.05
C ASP A 39 9.40 -7.77 -10.82
N LEU A 40 8.63 -6.79 -10.32
CA LEU A 40 8.92 -5.97 -9.16
C LEU A 40 10.14 -5.02 -9.36
N ASN A 41 10.51 -4.70 -10.61
CA ASN A 41 11.48 -3.65 -10.89
C ASN A 41 10.80 -2.29 -10.77
N VAL A 42 11.42 -1.38 -10.03
CA VAL A 42 10.91 -0.01 -9.82
C VAL A 42 10.89 0.77 -11.14
N LEU A 43 9.79 1.44 -11.41
CA LEU A 43 9.56 2.29 -12.57
C LEU A 43 9.36 3.74 -12.11
N GLY A 44 10.34 4.60 -12.41
CA GLY A 44 10.30 6.02 -12.05
C GLY A 44 10.66 6.31 -10.59
N GLU A 45 10.30 7.51 -10.15
CA GLU A 45 10.61 8.01 -8.82
C GLU A 45 9.44 7.76 -7.85
N PRO A 46 9.70 7.61 -6.54
CA PRO A 46 8.66 7.55 -5.53
C PRO A 46 7.81 8.81 -5.53
N VAL A 47 6.51 8.64 -5.38
CA VAL A 47 5.58 9.73 -5.06
C VAL A 47 5.50 9.83 -3.54
N ASN A 48 5.71 11.02 -2.99
CA ASN A 48 5.57 11.30 -1.57
C ASN A 48 4.77 12.60 -1.41
N LEU A 49 3.54 12.51 -0.91
CA LEU A 49 2.63 13.63 -0.78
C LEU A 49 2.22 13.79 0.67
N PHE A 50 2.18 15.02 1.13
CA PHE A 50 1.64 15.38 2.44
C PHE A 50 0.29 16.07 2.28
N CYS A 51 -0.64 15.78 3.18
CA CYS A 51 -1.98 16.34 3.20
C CYS A 51 -2.23 17.09 4.52
N TYR A 52 -2.71 18.32 4.42
CA TYR A 52 -3.26 19.01 5.59
C TYR A 52 -4.71 18.57 5.81
N PRO A 53 -5.02 17.89 6.92
CA PRO A 53 -6.35 17.31 7.15
C PRO A 53 -7.44 18.34 7.47
N GLY A 54 -7.08 19.60 7.77
CA GLY A 54 -7.98 20.66 8.15
C GLY A 54 -7.92 21.03 9.64
N ASP A 55 -8.44 22.23 9.98
CA ASP A 55 -8.40 22.78 11.35
C ASP A 55 -9.35 22.07 12.32
N ASP A 56 -10.31 21.33 11.81
CA ASP A 56 -11.32 20.59 12.58
C ASP A 56 -10.89 19.15 12.92
N VAL A 57 -9.73 18.73 12.46
CA VAL A 57 -9.19 17.38 12.70
C VAL A 57 -8.16 17.40 13.82
N VAL A 58 -8.43 16.66 14.87
CA VAL A 58 -7.50 16.47 15.99
C VAL A 58 -6.87 15.08 15.88
N PRO A 59 -5.57 14.99 15.57
CA PRO A 59 -4.89 13.70 15.47
C PRO A 59 -4.86 12.98 16.82
N SER A 60 -4.94 11.66 16.79
CA SER A 60 -4.75 10.87 18.00
C SER A 60 -3.30 10.98 18.50
N PRO A 61 -3.07 11.04 19.81
CA PRO A 61 -1.70 11.06 20.35
C PRO A 61 -0.87 9.86 19.91
N ASP A 62 -1.49 8.69 19.80
CA ASP A 62 -0.82 7.46 19.36
C ASP A 62 -0.37 7.56 17.88
N ALA A 63 -1.22 8.12 17.01
CA ALA A 63 -0.84 8.35 15.61
C ALA A 63 0.36 9.30 15.50
N ILE A 64 0.34 10.42 16.24
CA ILE A 64 1.48 11.35 16.26
C ILE A 64 2.76 10.68 16.78
N ALA A 65 2.64 9.87 17.83
CA ALA A 65 3.79 9.18 18.42
C ALA A 65 4.41 8.14 17.45
N VAL A 66 3.59 7.51 16.63
CA VAL A 66 4.03 6.51 15.64
C VAL A 66 4.59 7.17 14.38
N THR A 67 3.85 8.11 13.80
CA THR A 67 4.23 8.72 12.49
C THR A 67 5.23 9.86 12.63
N GLY A 68 5.31 10.49 13.81
CA GLY A 68 6.14 11.70 14.02
C GLY A 68 5.67 12.92 13.24
N ILE A 69 4.50 12.88 12.60
CA ILE A 69 4.01 13.96 11.74
C ILE A 69 3.63 15.18 12.58
N ASN A 70 4.15 16.33 12.18
CA ASN A 70 3.87 17.63 12.79
C ASN A 70 2.76 18.36 12.03
N MET A 71 1.65 18.63 12.71
CA MET A 71 0.50 19.33 12.10
C MET A 71 0.85 20.73 11.58
N SER A 72 1.78 21.44 12.22
CA SER A 72 2.22 22.75 11.74
C SER A 72 2.97 22.69 10.41
N ASP A 73 3.72 21.61 10.17
CA ASP A 73 4.39 21.40 8.90
C ASP A 73 3.38 21.03 7.82
N LEU A 74 2.39 20.18 8.13
CA LEU A 74 1.30 19.86 7.21
C LEU A 74 0.49 21.10 6.84
N GLN A 75 0.23 22.00 7.80
CA GLN A 75 -0.50 23.24 7.54
C GLN A 75 0.27 24.17 6.60
N ARG A 76 1.59 24.20 6.70
CA ARG A 76 2.45 25.05 5.86
C ARG A 76 2.64 24.47 4.46
N ASP A 77 2.92 23.19 4.36
CA ASP A 77 3.46 22.55 3.15
C ASP A 77 2.55 21.45 2.56
N GLY A 78 1.53 21.00 3.31
CA GLY A 78 0.61 19.95 2.88
C GLY A 78 -0.39 20.41 1.83
N LEU A 79 -0.74 19.50 0.95
CA LEU A 79 -1.81 19.68 -0.03
C LEU A 79 -3.19 19.76 0.66
N ARG A 80 -4.14 20.37 -0.02
CA ARG A 80 -5.56 20.20 0.35
C ARG A 80 -5.99 18.77 0.06
N GLU A 81 -6.93 18.25 0.85
CA GLU A 81 -7.41 16.87 0.67
C GLU A 81 -7.92 16.60 -0.75
N THR A 82 -8.56 17.58 -1.40
CA THR A 82 -9.02 17.47 -2.80
C THR A 82 -7.87 17.25 -3.78
N ASP A 83 -6.80 18.01 -3.66
CA ASP A 83 -5.64 17.93 -4.56
C ASP A 83 -4.82 16.66 -4.27
N PHE A 84 -4.69 16.32 -2.99
CA PHE A 84 -4.03 15.11 -2.51
C PHE A 84 -4.69 13.86 -3.08
N ILE A 85 -6.02 13.70 -2.90
CA ILE A 85 -6.71 12.50 -3.37
C ILE A 85 -6.83 12.44 -4.90
N ALA A 86 -6.89 13.60 -5.58
CA ALA A 86 -6.88 13.64 -7.03
C ALA A 86 -5.54 13.14 -7.59
N ALA A 87 -4.41 13.51 -6.99
CA ALA A 87 -3.09 13.03 -7.38
C ALA A 87 -2.96 11.51 -7.16
N ILE A 88 -3.43 10.99 -6.02
CA ILE A 88 -3.45 9.55 -5.73
C ILE A 88 -4.31 8.81 -6.74
N LEU A 89 -5.52 9.31 -7.02
CA LEU A 89 -6.43 8.69 -7.97
C LEU A 89 -5.85 8.64 -9.38
N ALA A 90 -5.09 9.66 -9.80
CA ALA A 90 -4.42 9.68 -11.10
C ALA A 90 -3.41 8.53 -11.25
N GLU A 91 -2.66 8.20 -10.17
CA GLU A 91 -1.77 7.05 -10.17
C GLU A 91 -2.52 5.72 -10.17
N PHE A 92 -3.53 5.59 -9.33
CA PHE A 92 -4.28 4.34 -9.16
C PHE A 92 -5.12 3.97 -10.38
N SER A 93 -5.59 4.98 -11.15
CA SER A 93 -6.48 4.79 -12.30
C SER A 93 -5.77 4.62 -13.63
N GLN A 94 -4.43 4.59 -13.66
CA GLN A 94 -3.71 4.28 -14.90
C GLN A 94 -4.12 2.86 -15.37
N PRO A 95 -4.47 2.67 -16.65
CA PRO A 95 -4.98 1.40 -17.14
C PRO A 95 -4.05 0.21 -16.84
N GLY A 96 -4.62 -0.90 -16.36
CA GLY A 96 -3.87 -2.11 -16.02
C GLY A 96 -3.13 -2.05 -14.68
N THR A 97 -3.33 -1.00 -13.86
CA THR A 97 -2.68 -0.89 -12.56
C THR A 97 -3.28 -1.87 -11.54
N CYS A 98 -2.42 -2.66 -10.89
CA CYS A 98 -2.76 -3.36 -9.65
C CYS A 98 -2.27 -2.53 -8.46
N VAL A 99 -3.20 -2.00 -7.68
CA VAL A 99 -2.86 -1.25 -6.46
C VAL A 99 -2.67 -2.21 -5.30
N THR A 100 -1.58 -2.09 -4.54
CA THR A 100 -1.24 -2.97 -3.44
C THR A 100 -0.45 -2.26 -2.34
N GLY A 101 -0.51 -2.82 -1.15
CA GLY A 101 0.29 -2.42 0.01
C GLY A 101 0.35 -3.53 1.05
N PHE A 102 0.90 -3.25 2.20
CA PHE A 102 0.99 -4.20 3.30
C PHE A 102 -0.18 -4.01 4.27
N ASN A 103 -1.12 -4.94 4.32
CA ASN A 103 -2.40 -4.86 5.03
C ASN A 103 -3.34 -3.76 4.50
N SER A 104 -3.13 -3.35 3.26
CA SER A 104 -3.78 -2.18 2.65
C SER A 104 -5.29 -2.35 2.46
N ILE A 105 -5.78 -3.54 2.11
CA ILE A 105 -7.23 -3.76 1.92
C ILE A 105 -8.03 -3.50 3.21
N ARG A 106 -7.43 -3.74 4.37
CA ARG A 106 -8.09 -3.59 5.67
C ARG A 106 -7.89 -2.24 6.32
N PHE A 107 -6.94 -1.43 5.81
CA PHE A 107 -6.61 -0.14 6.37
C PHE A 107 -6.57 0.96 5.31
N ASP A 108 -5.55 1.02 4.49
CA ASP A 108 -5.30 2.12 3.53
C ASP A 108 -6.41 2.27 2.48
N ASP A 109 -6.95 1.15 1.99
CA ASP A 109 -8.07 1.16 1.04
C ASP A 109 -9.32 1.80 1.65
N GLU A 110 -9.60 1.56 2.92
CA GLU A 110 -10.74 2.17 3.60
C GLU A 110 -10.54 3.68 3.78
N PHE A 111 -9.33 4.14 4.14
CA PHE A 111 -8.99 5.57 4.15
C PHE A 111 -9.12 6.19 2.76
N THR A 112 -8.58 5.52 1.74
CA THR A 112 -8.68 5.97 0.35
C THR A 112 -10.15 6.09 -0.10
N ARG A 113 -10.99 5.08 0.17
CA ARG A 113 -12.42 5.10 -0.17
C ARG A 113 -13.17 6.23 0.52
N ASN A 114 -12.97 6.39 1.82
CA ASN A 114 -13.61 7.46 2.58
C ASN A 114 -13.16 8.84 2.10
N THR A 115 -11.88 9.00 1.75
CA THR A 115 -11.36 10.26 1.21
C THR A 115 -11.93 10.56 -0.17
N LEU A 116 -11.99 9.57 -1.07
CA LEU A 116 -12.65 9.71 -2.38
C LEU A 116 -14.12 10.12 -2.22
N TYR A 117 -14.86 9.41 -1.35
CA TYR A 117 -16.28 9.69 -1.10
C TYR A 117 -16.53 11.12 -0.59
N ARG A 118 -15.73 11.59 0.38
CA ARG A 118 -15.83 12.96 0.91
C ARG A 118 -15.57 14.03 -0.14
N ASN A 119 -14.75 13.71 -1.14
CA ASN A 119 -14.39 14.61 -2.25
C ASN A 119 -15.27 14.40 -3.50
N PHE A 120 -16.41 13.71 -3.37
CA PHE A 120 -17.38 13.46 -4.44
C PHE A 120 -16.81 12.68 -5.62
N LEU A 121 -15.79 11.84 -5.39
CA LEU A 121 -15.20 10.93 -6.36
C LEU A 121 -15.71 9.50 -6.13
N ASP A 122 -15.74 8.69 -7.19
CA ASP A 122 -16.16 7.29 -7.07
C ASP A 122 -15.12 6.50 -6.26
N PRO A 123 -15.49 5.93 -5.09
CA PRO A 123 -14.56 5.24 -4.22
C PRO A 123 -14.11 3.86 -4.71
N TYR A 124 -14.80 3.29 -5.71
CA TYR A 124 -14.60 1.91 -6.15
C TYR A 124 -14.10 1.77 -7.59
N ALA A 125 -14.31 2.78 -8.45
CA ALA A 125 -13.98 2.70 -9.88
C ALA A 125 -12.52 2.28 -10.14
N ARG A 126 -11.58 2.79 -9.36
CA ARG A 126 -10.15 2.47 -9.42
C ARG A 126 -9.82 0.98 -9.19
N GLU A 127 -10.74 0.21 -8.64
CA GLU A 127 -10.51 -1.19 -8.29
C GLU A 127 -10.80 -2.15 -9.44
N TRP A 128 -11.42 -1.67 -10.52
CA TRP A 128 -11.85 -2.52 -11.64
C TRP A 128 -11.90 -1.85 -13.01
N GLN A 129 -12.09 -0.53 -13.10
CA GLN A 129 -12.15 0.17 -14.38
C GLN A 129 -10.78 0.15 -15.09
N GLY A 130 -10.79 0.14 -16.44
CA GLY A 130 -9.56 0.17 -17.21
C GLY A 130 -8.64 -1.03 -17.00
N GLY A 131 -9.15 -2.17 -16.53
CA GLY A 131 -8.34 -3.33 -16.20
C GLY A 131 -7.58 -3.21 -14.88
N CYS A 132 -7.88 -2.18 -14.07
CA CYS A 132 -7.31 -2.02 -12.74
C CYS A 132 -7.74 -3.16 -11.79
N SER A 133 -6.99 -3.34 -10.74
CA SER A 133 -7.26 -4.32 -9.70
C SER A 133 -6.62 -3.86 -8.39
N ARG A 134 -6.94 -4.56 -7.31
CA ARG A 134 -6.26 -4.37 -6.02
C ARG A 134 -5.81 -5.71 -5.46
N TRP A 135 -4.81 -5.66 -4.62
CA TRP A 135 -4.24 -6.82 -3.95
C TRP A 135 -3.75 -6.42 -2.56
N ASP A 136 -3.49 -7.38 -1.69
CA ASP A 136 -2.90 -7.14 -0.37
C ASP A 136 -1.83 -8.20 -0.12
N VAL A 137 -0.59 -7.76 0.00
CA VAL A 137 0.52 -8.70 0.13
C VAL A 137 0.58 -9.39 1.50
N ILE A 138 -0.07 -8.87 2.54
CA ILE A 138 -0.11 -9.56 3.83
C ILE A 138 -0.78 -10.94 3.71
N ASP A 139 -1.76 -11.09 2.81
CA ASP A 139 -2.43 -12.36 2.60
C ASP A 139 -1.54 -13.36 1.85
N LEU A 140 -0.62 -12.89 0.98
CA LEU A 140 0.45 -13.70 0.43
C LEU A 140 1.38 -14.23 1.53
N PHE A 141 1.83 -13.36 2.46
CA PHE A 141 2.69 -13.78 3.59
C PHE A 141 1.98 -14.79 4.49
N ARG A 142 0.72 -14.57 4.84
CA ARG A 142 -0.09 -15.49 5.64
C ARG A 142 -0.24 -16.86 4.96
N MET A 143 -0.53 -16.85 3.67
CA MET A 143 -0.69 -18.08 2.89
C MET A 143 0.64 -18.82 2.73
N ALA A 144 1.75 -18.10 2.48
CA ALA A 144 3.07 -18.70 2.35
C ALA A 144 3.52 -19.33 3.67
N GLN A 145 3.35 -18.66 4.79
CA GLN A 145 3.68 -19.20 6.10
C GLN A 145 2.89 -20.48 6.41
N ALA A 146 1.58 -20.50 6.08
CA ALA A 146 0.71 -21.62 6.40
C ALA A 146 0.94 -22.84 5.47
N LEU A 147 1.27 -22.62 4.20
CA LEU A 147 1.28 -23.69 3.17
C LEU A 147 2.67 -24.00 2.60
N ARG A 148 3.59 -23.05 2.62
CA ARG A 148 4.91 -23.12 1.99
C ARG A 148 5.93 -22.28 2.77
N PRO A 149 6.23 -22.63 4.04
CA PRO A 149 7.09 -21.80 4.90
C PRO A 149 8.58 -21.85 4.50
N GLU A 150 8.99 -22.76 3.64
CA GLU A 150 10.38 -23.01 3.32
C GLU A 150 11.01 -21.84 2.52
N GLY A 151 12.27 -21.55 2.78
CA GLY A 151 13.05 -20.53 2.06
C GLY A 151 12.78 -19.10 2.47
N PHE A 152 11.99 -18.89 3.54
CA PHE A 152 11.72 -17.59 4.13
C PHE A 152 11.79 -17.69 5.65
N HIS A 153 12.32 -16.65 6.33
CA HIS A 153 12.42 -16.63 7.79
C HIS A 153 11.19 -15.98 8.40
N TRP A 154 10.47 -16.75 9.22
CA TRP A 154 9.23 -16.32 9.86
C TRP A 154 9.49 -15.87 11.30
N PRO A 155 9.36 -14.56 11.62
CA PRO A 155 9.45 -14.11 13.00
C PRO A 155 8.24 -14.58 13.80
N GLU A 156 8.43 -14.72 15.11
CA GLU A 156 7.36 -15.10 16.04
C GLU A 156 7.06 -13.93 17.00
N ARG A 157 5.78 -13.67 17.25
CA ARG A 157 5.33 -12.76 18.32
C ARG A 157 5.23 -13.43 19.69
N ALA A 158 5.11 -14.77 19.68
CA ALA A 158 5.16 -15.65 20.83
C ALA A 158 5.53 -17.06 20.32
N PRO A 159 6.02 -17.98 21.20
CA PRO A 159 6.41 -19.32 20.78
C PRO A 159 5.35 -20.02 19.93
N GLY A 160 5.69 -20.39 18.69
CA GLY A 160 4.80 -21.04 17.72
C GLY A 160 3.74 -20.12 17.08
N ILE A 161 3.73 -18.82 17.36
CA ILE A 161 2.77 -17.88 16.76
C ILE A 161 3.51 -16.90 15.86
N PRO A 162 3.35 -17.01 14.53
CA PRO A 162 4.06 -16.15 13.57
C PRO A 162 3.64 -14.68 13.73
N SER A 163 4.58 -13.81 13.47
CA SER A 163 4.34 -12.38 13.32
C SER A 163 4.33 -11.99 11.85
N PHE A 164 3.37 -11.14 11.49
CA PHE A 164 3.24 -10.53 10.17
C PHE A 164 3.41 -9.01 10.24
N ARG A 165 4.20 -8.50 11.20
CA ARG A 165 4.60 -7.10 11.21
C ARG A 165 5.71 -6.87 10.20
N LEU A 166 5.59 -5.82 9.38
CA LEU A 166 6.53 -5.53 8.29
C LEU A 166 7.96 -5.43 8.81
N GLU A 167 8.17 -4.69 9.89
CA GLU A 167 9.50 -4.47 10.49
C GLU A 167 10.15 -5.79 10.94
N GLN A 168 9.34 -6.70 11.49
CA GLN A 168 9.85 -8.00 11.93
C GLN A 168 10.14 -8.95 10.76
N LEU A 169 9.30 -8.93 9.73
CA LEU A 169 9.53 -9.70 8.50
C LEU A 169 10.79 -9.23 7.77
N THR A 170 10.98 -7.92 7.63
CA THR A 170 12.17 -7.34 6.99
C THR A 170 13.43 -7.66 7.78
N GLN A 171 13.41 -7.48 9.09
CA GLN A 171 14.52 -7.81 9.97
C GLN A 171 14.91 -9.30 9.90
N ALA A 172 13.93 -10.21 10.05
CA ALA A 172 14.18 -11.65 10.03
C ALA A 172 14.77 -12.10 8.68
N ASN A 173 14.44 -11.41 7.60
CA ASN A 173 14.86 -11.75 6.25
C ASN A 173 16.03 -10.89 5.75
N GLN A 174 16.64 -10.07 6.60
CA GLN A 174 17.79 -9.22 6.26
C GLN A 174 17.48 -8.28 5.08
N VAL A 175 16.25 -7.78 5.03
CA VAL A 175 15.83 -6.73 4.11
C VAL A 175 16.05 -5.38 4.78
N GLY A 176 16.63 -4.42 4.06
CA GLY A 176 16.84 -3.08 4.60
C GLY A 176 15.50 -2.39 4.89
N HIS A 177 15.35 -1.90 6.10
CA HIS A 177 14.18 -1.12 6.52
C HIS A 177 14.68 -0.04 7.48
N ALA A 178 15.40 0.94 6.92
CA ALA A 178 15.82 2.12 7.64
C ALA A 178 14.65 3.09 7.73
N ASN A 179 14.41 3.67 8.91
CA ASN A 179 13.31 4.61 9.17
C ASN A 179 11.91 3.98 9.03
N ALA A 180 11.62 2.91 9.79
CA ALA A 180 10.25 2.42 9.97
C ALA A 180 9.32 3.59 10.36
N HIS A 181 8.08 3.61 9.80
CA HIS A 181 7.10 4.69 9.89
C HIS A 181 7.45 5.95 9.06
N ASP A 182 8.36 5.86 8.10
CA ASP A 182 8.41 6.72 6.94
C ASP A 182 7.72 5.98 5.80
N ALA A 183 6.61 6.52 5.29
CA ALA A 183 5.77 5.82 4.32
C ALA A 183 6.54 5.39 3.05
N VAL A 184 7.54 6.15 2.60
CA VAL A 184 8.40 5.76 1.45
C VAL A 184 9.26 4.57 1.80
N ALA A 185 9.86 4.57 3.01
CA ALA A 185 10.69 3.45 3.48
C ALA A 185 9.85 2.18 3.65
N ASP A 186 8.61 2.30 4.15
CA ASP A 186 7.68 1.18 4.33
C ASP A 186 7.23 0.58 2.98
N VAL A 187 6.96 1.42 1.98
CA VAL A 187 6.67 0.95 0.61
C VAL A 187 7.86 0.21 0.01
N MET A 188 9.08 0.75 0.12
CA MET A 188 10.30 0.10 -0.39
C MET A 188 10.55 -1.23 0.30
N ALA A 189 10.43 -1.25 1.62
CA ALA A 189 10.58 -2.46 2.43
C ALA A 189 9.55 -3.54 2.07
N THR A 190 8.31 -3.12 1.78
CA THR A 190 7.22 -4.01 1.32
C THR A 190 7.56 -4.64 -0.04
N ILE A 191 8.07 -3.86 -1.00
CA ILE A 191 8.52 -4.38 -2.30
C ILE A 191 9.65 -5.40 -2.11
N ASP A 192 10.67 -5.04 -1.33
CA ASP A 192 11.86 -5.86 -1.17
C ASP A 192 11.59 -7.18 -0.43
N VAL A 193 10.79 -7.14 0.63
CA VAL A 193 10.40 -8.36 1.36
C VAL A 193 9.49 -9.24 0.52
N THR A 194 8.62 -8.64 -0.31
CA THR A 194 7.77 -9.38 -1.27
C THR A 194 8.62 -10.02 -2.38
N ARG A 195 9.63 -9.31 -2.90
CA ARG A 195 10.59 -9.84 -3.88
C ARG A 195 11.31 -11.07 -3.32
N LYS A 196 11.74 -11.00 -2.05
CA LYS A 196 12.39 -12.12 -1.37
C LYS A 196 11.46 -13.32 -1.21
N LEU A 197 10.21 -13.10 -0.82
CA LEU A 197 9.22 -14.17 -0.73
C LEU A 197 8.90 -14.76 -2.11
N ARG A 198 8.77 -13.94 -3.15
CA ARG A 198 8.57 -14.40 -4.53
C ARG A 198 9.73 -15.28 -5.02
N GLN A 199 10.97 -14.94 -4.69
CA GLN A 199 12.14 -15.77 -5.01
C GLN A 199 12.05 -17.17 -4.35
N ALA A 200 11.59 -17.23 -3.11
CA ALA A 200 11.41 -18.50 -2.39
C ALA A 200 10.19 -19.28 -2.86
N GLN A 201 9.06 -18.61 -3.12
CA GLN A 201 7.74 -19.20 -3.35
C GLN A 201 7.04 -18.64 -4.60
N GLY A 202 7.75 -18.56 -5.74
CA GLY A 202 7.27 -17.93 -6.97
C GLY A 202 5.93 -18.48 -7.47
N LYS A 203 5.74 -19.80 -7.46
CA LYS A 203 4.47 -20.41 -7.90
C LYS A 203 3.27 -20.00 -7.03
N LEU A 204 3.48 -19.85 -5.73
CA LEU A 204 2.44 -19.39 -4.81
C LEU A 204 2.14 -17.91 -5.03
N TYR A 205 3.18 -17.08 -5.21
CA TYR A 205 3.05 -15.68 -5.59
C TYR A 205 2.20 -15.51 -6.84
N ASP A 206 2.56 -16.18 -7.93
CA ASP A 206 1.86 -16.10 -9.22
C ASP A 206 0.40 -16.57 -9.10
N TYR A 207 0.16 -17.66 -8.36
CA TYR A 207 -1.19 -18.16 -8.11
C TYR A 207 -2.06 -17.11 -7.40
N LEU A 208 -1.58 -16.57 -6.28
CA LEU A 208 -2.34 -15.58 -5.49
C LEU A 208 -2.49 -14.25 -6.23
N PHE A 209 -1.46 -13.81 -6.94
CA PHE A 209 -1.54 -12.59 -7.75
C PHE A 209 -2.60 -12.72 -8.85
N ASN A 210 -2.74 -13.88 -9.47
CA ASN A 210 -3.78 -14.12 -10.49
C ASN A 210 -5.19 -14.14 -9.90
N LEU A 211 -5.37 -14.51 -8.63
CA LEU A 211 -6.67 -14.49 -7.96
C LEU A 211 -7.19 -13.08 -7.65
N ARG A 212 -6.39 -12.02 -7.80
CA ARG A 212 -6.82 -10.64 -7.58
C ARG A 212 -7.96 -10.19 -8.50
N ARG A 213 -8.13 -10.86 -9.61
CA ARG A 213 -9.21 -10.62 -10.58
C ARG A 213 -10.28 -11.68 -10.47
N LYS A 214 -11.55 -11.26 -10.56
CA LYS A 214 -12.64 -12.22 -10.74
C LYS A 214 -12.44 -12.87 -12.11
N GLY A 215 -12.01 -14.13 -12.11
CA GLY A 215 -11.99 -14.93 -13.32
C GLY A 215 -13.41 -15.16 -13.84
N PRO A 216 -13.59 -15.53 -15.12
CA PRO A 216 -14.86 -16.08 -15.56
C PRO A 216 -15.17 -17.28 -14.67
N VAL A 217 -16.35 -17.28 -14.06
CA VAL A 217 -16.92 -18.40 -13.29
C VAL A 217 -17.29 -19.49 -14.27
#